data_7c4257115bf5d84ec86860f7f31fab57
#
_entry.id   7c4257115bf5d84ec86860f7f31fab57
#
_cell.length_a   1.000
_cell.length_b   1.000
_cell.length_c   1.000
_cell.angle_alpha   90.00
_cell.angle_beta   90.00
_cell.angle_gamma   90.00
#
_symmetry.space_group_name_H-M   'P 1'
#
loop_
_entity.id
_entity.type
_entity.pdbx_description
1 polymer ?
#
loop_
_entity_poly.entity_id
_entity_poly.type
_entity_poly.pdbx_seq_one_letter_code
_entity_poly.pdbx_strand_id
1 'polypeptide(L)'
;QEQFYEKLGADSEISTSQPSPGDVMDLWDKLLVDYDEIVCIPMSSGLSSTCETALSLAQDYDEKVQVVNNQRISVTQEQSVYDAIKLRDEGKSAAEIRQVLEKEKMQASIYVTVDTLKYLKKGGRITPAAAAIGTVLNLKPVLQIQGEKLDAFAKVRGWKAAKKTMLNAIEKDLTDRFADVKDQMVLGMAYTCSKEAVSYTHLRAHETVLDL
;
A
#
# COMPACT_ATOMS: atom_id res chain seq x y z
N GLN A 1 -6.87 -9.58 16.57
CA GLN A 1 -6.88 -10.09 15.19
C GLN A 1 -7.77 -11.34 15.07
N GLU A 2 -7.61 -12.37 15.92
CA GLU A 2 -8.37 -13.63 15.84
C GLU A 2 -9.87 -13.40 15.78
N GLN A 3 -10.44 -12.64 16.71
CA GLN A 3 -11.89 -12.32 16.74
C GLN A 3 -12.38 -11.62 15.45
N PHE A 4 -11.54 -10.80 14.84
CA PHE A 4 -11.87 -10.16 13.56
C PHE A 4 -12.00 -11.19 12.44
N TYR A 5 -11.06 -12.14 12.35
CA TYR A 5 -11.07 -13.16 11.31
C TYR A 5 -12.17 -14.22 11.54
N GLU A 6 -12.49 -14.55 12.80
CA GLU A 6 -13.63 -15.38 13.13
C GLU A 6 -14.94 -14.76 12.64
N LYS A 7 -15.16 -13.47 12.92
CA LYS A 7 -16.35 -12.74 12.44
C LYS A 7 -16.38 -12.65 10.93
N LEU A 8 -15.24 -12.39 10.28
CA LEU A 8 -15.14 -12.34 8.83
C LEU A 8 -15.46 -13.69 8.20
N GLY A 9 -14.97 -14.79 8.79
CA GLY A 9 -15.26 -16.17 8.35
C GLY A 9 -16.71 -16.59 8.56
N ALA A 10 -17.38 -16.03 9.55
CA ALA A 10 -18.81 -16.24 9.84
C ALA A 10 -19.75 -15.40 8.94
N ASP A 11 -19.25 -14.80 7.87
CA ASP A 11 -20.02 -13.93 6.95
C ASP A 11 -20.69 -12.71 7.62
N SER A 12 -20.17 -12.27 8.77
CA SER A 12 -20.66 -11.06 9.42
C SER A 12 -20.50 -9.85 8.49
N GLU A 13 -21.44 -8.92 8.56
CA GLU A 13 -21.33 -7.66 7.83
C GLU A 13 -20.26 -6.77 8.47
N ILE A 14 -19.06 -6.82 7.89
CA ILE A 14 -17.94 -5.97 8.28
C ILE A 14 -17.70 -4.96 7.18
N SER A 15 -17.64 -3.68 7.57
CA SER A 15 -17.27 -2.57 6.69
C SER A 15 -16.18 -1.73 7.33
N THR A 16 -15.50 -0.94 6.52
CA THR A 16 -14.52 0.06 6.97
C THR A 16 -14.95 1.42 6.45
N SER A 17 -14.66 2.46 7.23
CA SER A 17 -14.84 3.85 6.83
C SER A 17 -13.52 4.60 6.89
N GLN A 18 -13.46 5.73 6.22
CA GLN A 18 -12.43 6.74 6.48
C GLN A 18 -12.61 7.36 7.86
N PRO A 19 -11.59 8.04 8.44
CA PRO A 19 -11.77 8.87 9.62
C PRO A 19 -12.79 9.99 9.36
N SER A 20 -13.44 10.49 10.39
CA SER A 20 -14.33 11.64 10.21
C SER A 20 -13.52 12.87 9.80
N PRO A 21 -14.08 13.79 8.97
CA PRO A 21 -13.42 15.04 8.64
C PRO A 21 -13.01 15.84 9.88
N GLY A 22 -13.87 15.88 10.91
CA GLY A 22 -13.58 16.58 12.16
C GLY A 22 -12.36 16.02 12.88
N ASP A 23 -12.24 14.68 13.00
CA ASP A 23 -11.07 14.07 13.65
C ASP A 23 -9.76 14.37 12.92
N VAL A 24 -9.82 14.49 11.59
CA VAL A 24 -8.66 14.84 10.76
C VAL A 24 -8.26 16.31 11.02
N MET A 25 -9.22 17.23 11.00
CA MET A 25 -8.98 18.65 11.25
C MET A 25 -8.50 18.90 12.68
N ASP A 26 -9.11 18.29 13.68
CA ASP A 26 -8.70 18.37 15.09
C ASP A 26 -7.24 17.93 15.29
N LEU A 27 -6.81 16.88 14.56
CA LEU A 27 -5.43 16.42 14.59
C LEU A 27 -4.49 17.46 13.94
N TRP A 28 -4.85 18.01 12.79
CA TRP A 28 -4.03 19.01 12.11
C TRP A 28 -3.94 20.31 12.91
N ASP A 29 -5.04 20.79 13.48
CA ASP A 29 -5.08 21.97 14.32
C ASP A 29 -4.16 21.81 15.54
N LYS A 30 -4.21 20.64 16.17
CA LYS A 30 -3.33 20.31 17.29
C LYS A 30 -1.85 20.29 16.89
N LEU A 31 -1.52 19.72 15.73
CA LEU A 31 -0.13 19.67 15.26
C LEU A 31 0.40 21.04 14.86
N LEU A 32 -0.42 21.89 14.26
CA LEU A 32 -0.04 23.24 13.83
C LEU A 32 0.18 24.22 14.99
N VAL A 33 -0.09 23.81 16.25
CA VAL A 33 0.35 24.58 17.44
C VAL A 33 1.87 24.53 17.60
N ASP A 34 2.48 23.38 17.30
CA ASP A 34 3.90 23.12 17.55
C ASP A 34 4.74 23.04 16.27
N TYR A 35 4.12 22.91 15.10
CA TYR A 35 4.77 22.72 13.80
C TYR A 35 4.26 23.74 12.78
N ASP A 36 5.14 24.18 11.89
CA ASP A 36 4.81 25.17 10.85
C ASP A 36 4.05 24.56 9.68
N GLU A 37 4.37 23.31 9.33
CA GLU A 37 3.81 22.61 8.17
C GLU A 37 3.55 21.13 8.49
N ILE A 38 2.60 20.52 7.78
CA ILE A 38 2.23 19.11 7.86
C ILE A 38 2.33 18.46 6.48
N VAL A 39 2.96 17.29 6.42
CA VAL A 39 2.86 16.36 5.27
C VAL A 39 1.93 15.23 5.65
N CYS A 40 0.76 15.16 5.03
CA CYS A 40 -0.24 14.12 5.25
C CYS A 40 -0.15 13.07 4.12
N ILE A 41 0.14 11.83 4.47
CA ILE A 41 0.35 10.73 3.51
C ILE A 41 -0.74 9.66 3.71
N PRO A 42 -1.96 9.85 3.18
CA PRO A 42 -3.01 8.85 3.26
C PRO A 42 -2.77 7.68 2.31
N MET A 43 -3.48 6.57 2.50
CA MET A 43 -3.45 5.48 1.53
C MET A 43 -4.00 5.92 0.17
N SER A 44 -3.66 5.17 -0.87
CA SER A 44 -4.10 5.40 -2.26
C SER A 44 -5.55 5.85 -2.38
N SER A 45 -5.80 6.92 -3.14
CA SER A 45 -7.14 7.44 -3.46
C SER A 45 -8.06 6.39 -4.09
N GLY A 46 -7.51 5.45 -4.84
CA GLY A 46 -8.28 4.36 -5.42
C GLY A 46 -8.74 3.29 -4.42
N LEU A 47 -8.20 3.28 -3.20
CA LEU A 47 -8.53 2.31 -2.15
C LEU A 47 -9.38 2.92 -1.03
N SER A 48 -9.27 4.23 -0.81
CA SER A 48 -10.02 4.95 0.24
C SER A 48 -10.27 6.39 -0.16
N SER A 49 -11.45 6.91 0.15
CA SER A 49 -11.78 8.34 -0.01
C SER A 49 -11.02 9.26 0.95
N THR A 50 -10.24 8.71 1.89
CA THR A 50 -9.46 9.50 2.86
C THR A 50 -8.58 10.54 2.18
N CYS A 51 -7.92 10.17 1.07
CA CYS A 51 -7.04 11.06 0.34
C CYS A 51 -7.80 12.26 -0.26
N GLU A 52 -8.93 12.00 -0.92
CA GLU A 52 -9.76 13.06 -1.54
C GLU A 52 -10.37 13.98 -0.48
N THR A 53 -10.85 13.41 0.63
CA THR A 53 -11.36 14.17 1.77
C THR A 53 -10.25 15.04 2.36
N ALA A 54 -9.07 14.50 2.61
CA ALA A 54 -7.93 15.24 3.14
C ALA A 54 -7.48 16.38 2.20
N LEU A 55 -7.44 16.13 0.88
CA LEU A 55 -7.14 17.17 -0.13
C LEU A 55 -8.16 18.32 -0.10
N SER A 56 -9.44 18.02 0.11
CA SER A 56 -10.48 19.03 0.25
C SER A 56 -10.31 19.85 1.54
N LEU A 57 -10.09 19.19 2.67
CA LEU A 57 -9.91 19.84 3.97
C LEU A 57 -8.63 20.71 4.01
N ALA A 58 -7.56 20.27 3.34
CA ALA A 58 -6.30 21.00 3.33
C ALA A 58 -6.39 22.39 2.68
N GLN A 59 -7.43 22.64 1.87
CA GLN A 59 -7.67 23.95 1.25
C GLN A 59 -7.94 25.04 2.28
N ASP A 60 -8.42 24.70 3.48
CA ASP A 60 -8.71 25.62 4.56
C ASP A 60 -7.48 25.95 5.43
N TYR A 61 -6.30 25.42 5.09
CA TYR A 61 -5.08 25.52 5.90
C TYR A 61 -3.95 26.37 5.29
N ASP A 62 -4.25 27.24 4.33
CA ASP A 62 -3.29 28.21 3.77
C ASP A 62 -1.94 27.56 3.37
N GLU A 63 -2.00 26.41 2.67
CA GLU A 63 -0.85 25.63 2.23
C GLU A 63 0.00 24.99 3.35
N LYS A 64 -0.32 25.17 4.61
CA LYS A 64 0.40 24.56 5.73
C LYS A 64 0.23 23.04 5.80
N VAL A 65 -0.83 22.49 5.19
CA VAL A 65 -1.08 21.05 5.13
C VAL A 65 -0.93 20.58 3.70
N GLN A 66 0.09 19.79 3.44
CA GLN A 66 0.35 19.20 2.13
C GLN A 66 -0.07 17.71 2.12
N VAL A 67 -1.11 17.40 1.37
CA VAL A 67 -1.64 16.03 1.24
C VAL A 67 -1.02 15.35 0.03
N VAL A 68 -0.40 14.20 0.24
CA VAL A 68 0.33 13.43 -0.78
C VAL A 68 -0.54 12.32 -1.34
N ASN A 69 -0.87 12.36 -2.62
CA ASN A 69 -1.52 11.27 -3.33
C ASN A 69 -0.51 10.46 -4.17
N ASN A 70 0.35 9.72 -3.52
CA ASN A 70 1.33 8.89 -4.21
C ASN A 70 0.86 7.44 -4.47
N GLN A 71 -0.42 7.16 -4.27
CA GLN A 71 -1.07 5.90 -4.64
C GLN A 71 -0.46 4.65 -3.96
N ARG A 72 0.10 4.82 -2.78
CA ARG A 72 0.75 3.74 -2.01
C ARG A 72 -0.15 3.25 -0.87
N ILE A 73 0.18 2.08 -0.36
CA ILE A 73 -0.48 1.43 0.78
C ILE A 73 0.50 0.46 1.45
N SER A 74 0.24 0.08 2.70
CA SER A 74 1.02 -0.93 3.45
C SER A 74 2.50 -0.55 3.52
N VAL A 75 3.41 -1.48 3.28
CA VAL A 75 4.87 -1.27 3.38
C VAL A 75 5.39 -0.17 2.44
N THR A 76 4.77 0.03 1.28
CA THR A 76 5.17 1.12 0.38
C THR A 76 4.70 2.49 0.88
N GLN A 77 3.57 2.57 1.60
CA GLN A 77 3.12 3.79 2.26
C GLN A 77 4.01 4.09 3.48
N GLU A 78 4.38 3.09 4.26
CA GLU A 78 5.35 3.22 5.34
C GLU A 78 6.67 3.78 4.83
N GLN A 79 7.19 3.23 3.71
CA GLN A 79 8.40 3.74 3.07
C GLN A 79 8.25 5.22 2.67
N SER A 80 7.08 5.65 2.18
CA SER A 80 6.84 7.07 1.86
C SER A 80 6.99 8.00 3.06
N VAL A 81 6.69 7.52 4.26
CA VAL A 81 6.91 8.30 5.50
C VAL A 81 8.40 8.43 5.77
N TYR A 82 9.19 7.37 5.62
CA TYR A 82 10.66 7.44 5.75
C TYR A 82 11.29 8.34 4.70
N ASP A 83 10.82 8.27 3.46
CA ASP A 83 11.27 9.15 2.37
C ASP A 83 10.94 10.63 2.68
N ALA A 84 9.73 10.92 3.21
CA ALA A 84 9.35 12.26 3.66
C ALA A 84 10.25 12.78 4.79
N ILE A 85 10.56 11.92 5.76
CA ILE A 85 11.46 12.27 6.88
C ILE A 85 12.85 12.61 6.36
N LYS A 86 13.40 11.81 5.45
CA LYS A 86 14.69 12.08 4.82
C LYS A 86 14.70 13.41 4.07
N LEU A 87 13.68 13.67 3.26
CA LEU A 87 13.56 14.93 2.51
C LEU A 87 13.44 16.14 3.45
N ARG A 88 12.70 16.02 4.57
CA ARG A 88 12.64 17.04 5.62
C ARG A 88 14.03 17.31 6.21
N ASP A 89 14.79 16.28 6.53
CA ASP A 89 16.13 16.39 7.12
C ASP A 89 17.14 17.00 6.13
N GLU A 90 16.86 16.91 4.82
CA GLU A 90 17.56 17.61 3.75
C GLU A 90 17.11 19.08 3.60
N GLY A 91 16.16 19.55 4.41
CA GLY A 91 15.68 20.94 4.46
C GLY A 91 14.59 21.28 3.43
N LYS A 92 13.88 20.29 2.89
CA LYS A 92 12.75 20.52 1.98
C LYS A 92 11.51 20.91 2.73
N SER A 93 10.75 21.87 2.15
CA SER A 93 9.40 22.24 2.62
C SER A 93 8.39 21.10 2.41
N ALA A 94 7.26 21.16 3.09
CA ALA A 94 6.17 20.21 2.92
C ALA A 94 5.67 20.13 1.46
N ALA A 95 5.61 21.27 0.76
CA ALA A 95 5.23 21.33 -0.64
C ALA A 95 6.24 20.64 -1.57
N GLU A 96 7.54 20.81 -1.34
CA GLU A 96 8.60 20.11 -2.10
C GLU A 96 8.57 18.61 -1.84
N ILE A 97 8.37 18.19 -0.58
CA ILE A 97 8.24 16.77 -0.20
C ILE A 97 7.05 16.14 -0.94
N ARG A 98 5.89 16.81 -0.93
CA ARG A 98 4.72 16.36 -1.68
C ARG A 98 5.05 16.16 -3.16
N GLN A 99 5.68 17.15 -3.81
CA GLN A 99 6.02 17.08 -5.23
C GLN A 99 6.94 15.90 -5.54
N VAL A 100 7.95 15.63 -4.72
CA VAL A 100 8.86 14.49 -4.90
C VAL A 100 8.09 13.17 -4.78
N LEU A 101 7.35 12.99 -3.68
CA LEU A 101 6.62 11.74 -3.43
C LEU A 101 5.55 11.44 -4.49
N GLU A 102 4.86 12.47 -5.00
CA GLU A 102 3.87 12.30 -6.07
C GLU A 102 4.53 12.01 -7.43
N LYS A 103 5.68 12.61 -7.74
CA LYS A 103 6.46 12.31 -8.93
C LYS A 103 6.94 10.86 -8.94
N GLU A 104 7.30 10.33 -7.78
CA GLU A 104 7.82 8.97 -7.61
C GLU A 104 6.74 7.92 -7.35
N LYS A 105 5.46 8.26 -7.47
CA LYS A 105 4.35 7.36 -7.17
C LYS A 105 4.42 6.01 -7.88
N MET A 106 4.95 5.97 -9.09
CA MET A 106 5.11 4.74 -9.87
C MET A 106 6.40 3.98 -9.57
N GLN A 107 7.28 4.49 -8.71
CA GLN A 107 8.49 3.79 -8.25
C GLN A 107 8.18 2.84 -7.08
N ALA A 108 7.06 2.17 -7.15
CA ALA A 108 6.66 1.15 -6.20
C ALA A 108 5.85 0.06 -6.91
N SER A 109 5.95 -1.16 -6.41
CA SER A 109 5.11 -2.29 -6.81
C SER A 109 4.72 -3.10 -5.58
N ILE A 110 3.49 -3.55 -5.55
CA ILE A 110 3.02 -4.54 -4.58
C ILE A 110 2.48 -5.74 -5.35
N TYR A 111 2.93 -6.92 -4.98
CA TYR A 111 2.34 -8.18 -5.43
C TYR A 111 1.72 -8.88 -4.23
N VAL A 112 0.46 -9.27 -4.34
CA VAL A 112 -0.28 -9.89 -3.26
C VAL A 112 -1.09 -11.09 -3.75
N THR A 113 -1.12 -12.16 -2.97
CA THR A 113 -2.02 -13.28 -3.20
C THR A 113 -2.95 -13.44 -1.99
N VAL A 114 -4.19 -13.79 -2.25
CA VAL A 114 -5.24 -13.95 -1.25
C VAL A 114 -5.94 -15.31 -1.41
N ASP A 115 -6.53 -15.80 -0.33
CA ASP A 115 -7.31 -17.04 -0.37
C ASP A 115 -8.59 -16.87 -1.19
N THR A 116 -9.25 -15.71 -1.06
CA THR A 116 -10.50 -15.39 -1.73
C THR A 116 -10.57 -13.93 -2.12
N LEU A 117 -11.17 -13.67 -3.28
CA LEU A 117 -11.47 -12.31 -3.75
C LEU A 117 -12.82 -11.78 -3.22
N LYS A 118 -13.58 -12.59 -2.46
CA LYS A 118 -14.95 -12.27 -2.01
C LYS A 118 -15.01 -10.90 -1.34
N TYR A 119 -14.15 -10.66 -0.37
CA TYR A 119 -14.14 -9.42 0.41
C TYR A 119 -13.65 -8.21 -0.38
N LEU A 120 -12.66 -8.41 -1.23
CA LEU A 120 -12.15 -7.35 -2.13
C LEU A 120 -13.21 -6.94 -3.16
N LYS A 121 -13.94 -7.89 -3.71
CA LYS A 121 -15.08 -7.63 -4.61
C LYS A 121 -16.18 -6.85 -3.89
N LYS A 122 -16.61 -7.32 -2.70
CA LYS A 122 -17.62 -6.65 -1.87
C LYS A 122 -17.20 -5.22 -1.53
N GLY A 123 -15.91 -5.00 -1.26
CA GLY A 123 -15.36 -3.68 -0.95
C GLY A 123 -15.18 -2.75 -2.16
N GLY A 124 -15.19 -3.25 -3.39
CA GLY A 124 -14.96 -2.44 -4.60
C GLY A 124 -13.53 -1.90 -4.76
N ARG A 125 -12.53 -2.50 -4.08
CA ARG A 125 -11.12 -2.05 -4.08
C ARG A 125 -10.27 -2.75 -5.14
N ILE A 126 -10.89 -3.49 -6.05
CA ILE A 126 -10.21 -4.17 -7.16
C ILE A 126 -10.76 -3.69 -8.50
N THR A 127 -9.93 -3.80 -9.54
CA THR A 127 -10.37 -3.50 -10.92
C THR A 127 -11.41 -4.52 -11.41
N PRO A 128 -12.23 -4.17 -12.42
CA PRO A 128 -13.14 -5.13 -13.05
C PRO A 128 -12.41 -6.38 -13.57
N ALA A 129 -11.20 -6.24 -14.10
CA ALA A 129 -10.37 -7.35 -14.57
C ALA A 129 -10.00 -8.30 -13.42
N ALA A 130 -9.57 -7.78 -12.26
CA ALA A 130 -9.31 -8.57 -11.07
C ALA A 130 -10.60 -9.21 -10.51
N ALA A 131 -11.72 -8.48 -10.53
CA ALA A 131 -13.01 -9.00 -10.10
C ALA A 131 -13.54 -10.14 -11.00
N ALA A 132 -13.19 -10.15 -12.28
CA ALA A 132 -13.57 -11.20 -13.21
C ALA A 132 -12.81 -12.54 -12.98
N ILE A 133 -11.77 -12.53 -12.13
CA ILE A 133 -11.11 -13.77 -11.71
C ILE A 133 -12.12 -14.62 -10.94
N GLY A 134 -12.64 -15.67 -11.59
CA GLY A 134 -13.63 -16.57 -11.00
C GLY A 134 -13.06 -17.36 -9.82
N THR A 135 -13.95 -17.82 -8.93
CA THR A 135 -13.62 -18.78 -7.87
C THR A 135 -13.54 -20.17 -8.45
N VAL A 136 -12.34 -20.62 -8.77
CA VAL A 136 -12.07 -22.01 -9.17
C VAL A 136 -11.28 -22.67 -8.05
N LEU A 137 -11.61 -23.92 -7.75
CA LEU A 137 -10.95 -24.68 -6.70
C LEU A 137 -9.41 -24.70 -6.91
N ASN A 138 -8.69 -24.35 -5.85
CA ASN A 138 -7.21 -24.30 -5.80
C ASN A 138 -6.55 -23.29 -6.76
N LEU A 139 -7.32 -22.34 -7.37
CA LEU A 139 -6.74 -21.20 -8.06
C LEU A 139 -6.41 -20.09 -7.04
N LYS A 140 -5.19 -19.61 -7.09
CA LYS A 140 -4.72 -18.46 -6.31
C LYS A 140 -4.54 -17.25 -7.24
N PRO A 141 -5.29 -16.19 -7.04
CA PRO A 141 -5.06 -14.96 -7.76
C PRO A 141 -3.79 -14.30 -7.23
N VAL A 142 -2.93 -13.85 -8.13
CA VAL A 142 -1.89 -12.90 -7.83
C VAL A 142 -2.35 -11.55 -8.37
N LEU A 143 -2.44 -10.59 -7.48
CA LEU A 143 -2.84 -9.22 -7.78
C LEU A 143 -1.61 -8.32 -7.70
N GLN A 144 -1.68 -7.16 -8.34
CA GLN A 144 -0.65 -6.13 -8.25
C GLN A 144 -1.27 -4.78 -7.87
N ILE A 145 -0.48 -3.91 -7.25
CA ILE A 145 -0.74 -2.48 -7.13
C ILE A 145 0.44 -1.75 -7.76
N GLN A 146 0.18 -1.12 -8.88
CA GLN A 146 1.07 -0.22 -9.60
C GLN A 146 0.24 0.99 -10.06
N GLY A 147 -0.23 1.76 -9.11
CA GLY A 147 -1.21 2.81 -9.28
C GLY A 147 -2.30 2.72 -8.20
N GLU A 148 -3.53 3.07 -8.53
CA GLU A 148 -4.56 3.36 -7.53
C GLU A 148 -5.19 2.13 -6.87
N LYS A 149 -5.40 1.04 -7.61
CA LYS A 149 -6.22 -0.11 -7.18
C LYS A 149 -5.49 -1.44 -7.34
N LEU A 150 -6.03 -2.46 -6.67
CA LEU A 150 -5.65 -3.84 -6.91
C LEU A 150 -6.10 -4.28 -8.29
N ASP A 151 -5.13 -4.67 -9.12
CA ASP A 151 -5.36 -5.19 -10.46
C ASP A 151 -4.94 -6.66 -10.60
N ALA A 152 -5.41 -7.30 -11.66
CA ALA A 152 -5.07 -8.68 -11.96
C ALA A 152 -3.64 -8.77 -12.51
N PHE A 153 -2.80 -9.63 -11.91
CA PHE A 153 -1.47 -9.92 -12.41
C PHE A 153 -1.37 -11.33 -13.00
N ALA A 154 -1.73 -12.35 -12.22
CA ALA A 154 -1.68 -13.73 -12.67
C ALA A 154 -2.72 -14.61 -11.98
N LYS A 155 -3.02 -15.77 -12.60
CA LYS A 155 -3.81 -16.86 -12.02
C LYS A 155 -2.95 -18.11 -11.99
N VAL A 156 -2.73 -18.67 -10.82
CA VAL A 156 -1.86 -19.84 -10.65
C VAL A 156 -2.52 -20.90 -9.76
N ARG A 157 -2.03 -22.11 -9.80
CA ARG A 157 -2.53 -23.19 -8.96
C ARG A 157 -1.68 -23.37 -7.72
N GLY A 158 -2.29 -23.18 -6.56
CA GLY A 158 -1.70 -23.40 -5.23
C GLY A 158 -0.71 -22.31 -4.80
N TRP A 159 -0.44 -22.30 -3.51
CA TRP A 159 0.39 -21.30 -2.84
C TRP A 159 1.85 -21.26 -3.32
N LYS A 160 2.43 -22.43 -3.61
CA LYS A 160 3.83 -22.51 -4.08
C LYS A 160 4.02 -21.78 -5.41
N ALA A 161 3.07 -21.97 -6.34
CA ALA A 161 3.11 -21.27 -7.63
C ALA A 161 2.86 -19.76 -7.46
N ALA A 162 1.93 -19.36 -6.58
CA ALA A 162 1.67 -17.95 -6.30
C ALA A 162 2.90 -17.24 -5.74
N LYS A 163 3.57 -17.84 -4.73
CA LYS A 163 4.82 -17.30 -4.16
C LYS A 163 5.91 -17.14 -5.22
N LYS A 164 6.15 -18.18 -6.02
CA LYS A 164 7.14 -18.13 -7.11
C LYS A 164 6.82 -17.01 -8.12
N THR A 165 5.55 -16.86 -8.47
CA THR A 165 5.11 -15.82 -9.41
C THR A 165 5.35 -14.42 -8.86
N MET A 166 5.06 -14.18 -7.57
CA MET A 166 5.34 -12.88 -6.93
C MET A 166 6.83 -12.58 -6.87
N LEU A 167 7.67 -13.54 -6.48
CA LEU A 167 9.13 -13.36 -6.44
C LEU A 167 9.70 -13.06 -7.83
N ASN A 168 9.32 -13.81 -8.84
CA ASN A 168 9.77 -13.56 -10.22
C ASN A 168 9.31 -12.16 -10.72
N ALA A 169 8.13 -11.69 -10.29
CA ALA A 169 7.65 -10.36 -10.64
C ALA A 169 8.49 -9.26 -9.99
N ILE A 170 8.88 -9.43 -8.73
CA ILE A 170 9.78 -8.51 -8.02
C ILE A 170 11.16 -8.51 -8.67
N GLU A 171 11.74 -9.67 -8.95
CA GLU A 171 13.02 -9.78 -9.67
C GLU A 171 12.98 -9.04 -11.01
N LYS A 172 11.90 -9.24 -11.76
CA LYS A 172 11.70 -8.54 -13.03
C LYS A 172 11.58 -7.04 -12.85
N ASP A 173 10.83 -6.55 -11.88
CA ASP A 173 10.75 -5.12 -11.60
C ASP A 173 12.13 -4.53 -11.26
N LEU A 174 12.94 -5.21 -10.46
CA LEU A 174 14.29 -4.77 -10.09
C LEU A 174 15.27 -4.76 -11.25
N THR A 175 15.08 -5.60 -12.27
CA THR A 175 15.94 -5.66 -13.45
C THR A 175 15.46 -4.77 -14.59
N ASP A 176 14.17 -4.50 -14.67
CA ASP A 176 13.55 -3.74 -15.76
C ASP A 176 13.16 -2.32 -15.30
N ARG A 177 12.08 -2.22 -14.51
CA ARG A 177 11.46 -0.93 -14.14
C ARG A 177 12.30 -0.10 -13.19
N PHE A 178 13.01 -0.75 -12.30
CA PHE A 178 13.80 -0.12 -11.24
C PHE A 178 15.29 -0.33 -11.42
N ALA A 179 15.74 -0.76 -12.61
CA ALA A 179 17.16 -1.04 -12.89
C ALA A 179 18.08 0.13 -12.51
N ASP A 180 17.67 1.36 -12.84
CA ASP A 180 18.47 2.57 -12.60
C ASP A 180 18.49 3.02 -11.12
N VAL A 181 17.55 2.53 -10.30
CA VAL A 181 17.40 2.89 -8.88
C VAL A 181 17.46 1.68 -7.95
N LYS A 182 17.88 0.52 -8.46
CA LYS A 182 17.87 -0.77 -7.78
C LYS A 182 18.50 -0.70 -6.38
N ASP A 183 19.63 -0.01 -6.26
CA ASP A 183 20.39 0.09 -5.01
C ASP A 183 19.69 0.98 -3.95
N GLN A 184 18.64 1.71 -4.34
CA GLN A 184 17.82 2.55 -3.46
C GLN A 184 16.50 1.87 -3.11
N MET A 185 16.18 0.72 -3.72
CA MET A 185 14.91 0.04 -3.51
C MET A 185 14.88 -0.70 -2.17
N VAL A 186 13.75 -0.59 -1.47
CA VAL A 186 13.49 -1.29 -0.22
C VAL A 186 12.47 -2.40 -0.47
N LEU A 187 12.84 -3.63 -0.12
CA LEU A 187 11.94 -4.78 -0.17
C LEU A 187 11.20 -4.93 1.15
N GLY A 188 9.91 -4.67 1.13
CA GLY A 188 9.03 -4.88 2.28
C GLY A 188 8.15 -6.13 2.10
N MET A 189 7.82 -6.80 3.20
CA MET A 189 6.92 -7.95 3.22
C MET A 189 5.85 -7.79 4.27
N ALA A 190 4.59 -8.03 3.86
CA ALA A 190 3.45 -8.03 4.75
C ALA A 190 2.65 -9.32 4.60
N TYR A 191 2.12 -9.80 5.71
CA TYR A 191 1.28 -11.01 5.74
C TYR A 191 0.19 -10.87 6.80
N THR A 192 -0.87 -11.65 6.65
CA THR A 192 -1.95 -11.77 7.63
C THR A 192 -2.29 -13.23 7.88
N CYS A 193 -2.64 -13.59 9.12
CA CYS A 193 -3.23 -14.86 9.54
C CYS A 193 -2.41 -16.15 9.44
N SER A 194 -1.22 -16.19 8.88
CA SER A 194 -0.49 -17.45 8.73
C SER A 194 0.90 -17.40 9.35
N LYS A 195 1.10 -18.20 10.42
CA LYS A 195 2.43 -18.40 11.02
C LYS A 195 3.42 -19.06 10.02
N GLU A 196 2.92 -19.90 9.11
CA GLU A 196 3.74 -20.53 8.07
C GLU A 196 4.21 -19.49 7.02
N ALA A 197 3.39 -18.50 6.70
CA ALA A 197 3.81 -17.41 5.82
C ALA A 197 4.98 -16.64 6.41
N VAL A 198 5.00 -16.43 7.73
CA VAL A 198 6.06 -15.73 8.47
C VAL A 198 7.40 -16.45 8.32
N SER A 199 7.45 -17.75 8.63
CA SER A 199 8.72 -18.50 8.61
C SER A 199 9.35 -18.56 7.22
N TYR A 200 8.52 -18.73 6.18
CA TYR A 200 8.99 -18.74 4.79
C TYR A 200 9.48 -17.36 4.34
N THR A 201 8.85 -16.31 4.84
CA THR A 201 9.18 -14.93 4.50
C THR A 201 10.52 -14.52 5.12
N HIS A 202 10.76 -14.88 6.37
CA HIS A 202 12.04 -14.60 7.06
C HIS A 202 13.24 -15.26 6.37
N LEU A 203 13.11 -16.53 5.95
CA LEU A 203 14.20 -17.25 5.28
C LEU A 203 14.59 -16.58 3.95
N ARG A 204 13.60 -16.12 3.17
CA ARG A 204 13.86 -15.49 1.87
C ARG A 204 14.36 -14.04 1.97
N ALA A 205 13.90 -13.28 2.97
CA ALA A 205 14.43 -11.94 3.20
C ALA A 205 15.93 -11.97 3.56
N HIS A 206 16.34 -12.93 4.38
CA HIS A 206 17.75 -13.14 4.70
C HIS A 206 18.58 -13.58 3.49
N GLU A 207 18.05 -14.46 2.65
CA GLU A 207 18.73 -14.89 1.42
C GLU A 207 18.85 -13.74 0.40
N THR A 208 17.87 -12.87 0.30
CA THR A 208 17.89 -11.75 -0.66
C THR A 208 18.75 -10.58 -0.20
N VAL A 209 18.92 -10.40 1.10
CA VAL A 209 19.82 -9.36 1.68
C VAL A 209 21.29 -9.78 1.63
N LEU A 210 21.58 -11.07 1.56
CA LEU A 210 22.95 -11.59 1.46
C LEU A 210 23.48 -11.69 0.02
N ASP A 211 22.60 -11.63 -0.99
CA ASP A 211 22.96 -11.73 -2.42
C ASP A 211 22.85 -10.38 -3.17
N LEU A 212 22.58 -9.27 -2.48
CA LEU A 212 22.59 -7.90 -2.98
C LEU A 212 23.69 -7.08 -2.32
#